data_a40734546abe99284bbcb3ebd6850de4
#
_entry.id   a40734546abe99284bbcb3ebd6850de4
#
_cell.length_a   1.000
_cell.length_b   1.000
_cell.length_c   1.000
_cell.angle_alpha   90.00
_cell.angle_beta   90.00
_cell.angle_gamma   90.00
#
_symmetry.space_group_name_H-M   'P 1'
#
loop_
_entity.id
_entity.type
_entity.pdbx_description
1 polymer ?
#
loop_
_entity_poly.entity_id
_entity_poly.type
_entity_poly.pdbx_seq_one_letter_code
_entity_poly.pdbx_strand_id
1 'polypeptide(L)'
;KKALEKIKSILEKGGAEVIEVKDDRVNPSKEEILVLMYEFKIGLEKYLANSNSPYKTLKELIDYNEENKEKVLKHFDQSIFIESDKTSSKKSEYLRALDVVLDSRNQIDKLINENNVDALVGLSWSPAWEINHDGGDDEAIAKQRFWVNGGRAAMAGYPNVIVPLDLVDGLPIGMSFIGTAWEEKKLIQFAYAFEKINGFFPKPKM
;
A
#
# COMPACT_ATOMS: atom_id res chain seq x y z
N LYS A 1 2.87 18.30 -7.48
CA LYS A 1 2.25 19.62 -7.27
C LYS A 1 0.95 19.75 -8.07
N LYS A 2 0.97 19.75 -9.42
CA LYS A 2 -0.25 19.90 -10.26
C LYS A 2 -1.39 18.94 -9.91
N ALA A 3 -1.07 17.67 -9.64
CA ALA A 3 -2.10 16.67 -9.26
C ALA A 3 -2.76 16.98 -7.90
N LEU A 4 -1.99 17.47 -6.92
CA LEU A 4 -2.55 17.89 -5.62
C LEU A 4 -3.44 19.14 -5.76
N GLU A 5 -3.03 20.10 -6.61
CA GLU A 5 -3.84 21.27 -6.93
C GLU A 5 -5.16 20.86 -7.63
N LYS A 6 -5.12 19.85 -8.50
CA LYS A 6 -6.33 19.29 -9.14
C LYS A 6 -7.24 18.63 -8.10
N ILE A 7 -6.71 17.82 -7.16
CA ILE A 7 -7.48 17.23 -6.06
C ILE A 7 -8.21 18.32 -5.29
N LYS A 8 -7.47 19.34 -4.84
CA LYS A 8 -8.02 20.48 -4.08
C LYS A 8 -9.16 21.16 -4.86
N SER A 9 -8.92 21.53 -6.11
CA SER A 9 -9.92 22.18 -6.95
C SER A 9 -11.21 21.37 -7.13
N ILE A 10 -11.10 20.05 -7.29
CA ILE A 10 -12.28 19.17 -7.44
C ILE A 10 -13.07 19.08 -6.13
N LEU A 11 -12.37 18.93 -5.00
CA LEU A 11 -13.00 18.86 -3.68
C LEU A 11 -13.71 20.18 -3.32
N GLU A 12 -13.05 21.32 -3.53
CA GLU A 12 -13.63 22.64 -3.27
C GLU A 12 -14.84 22.91 -4.18
N LYS A 13 -14.79 22.48 -5.45
CA LYS A 13 -15.96 22.53 -6.36
C LYS A 13 -17.13 21.69 -5.84
N GLY A 14 -16.85 20.63 -5.09
CA GLY A 14 -17.83 19.80 -4.40
C GLY A 14 -18.33 20.38 -3.09
N GLY A 15 -17.85 21.55 -2.68
CA GLY A 15 -18.23 22.22 -1.44
C GLY A 15 -17.43 21.77 -0.21
N ALA A 16 -16.33 21.02 -0.40
CA ALA A 16 -15.46 20.67 0.70
C ALA A 16 -14.52 21.84 1.05
N GLU A 17 -14.22 22.00 2.33
CA GLU A 17 -13.09 22.80 2.80
C GLU A 17 -11.83 21.95 2.75
N VAL A 18 -10.78 22.42 2.10
CA VAL A 18 -9.51 21.69 1.95
C VAL A 18 -8.40 22.46 2.64
N ILE A 19 -7.84 21.85 3.68
CA ILE A 19 -6.68 22.40 4.39
C ILE A 19 -5.43 21.58 4.11
N GLU A 20 -4.27 22.22 4.06
CA GLU A 20 -2.99 21.54 3.93
C GLU A 20 -2.49 21.15 5.31
N VAL A 21 -2.27 19.86 5.50
CA VAL A 21 -1.76 19.31 6.76
C VAL A 21 -0.31 18.89 6.58
N LYS A 22 0.56 19.33 7.48
CA LYS A 22 1.95 18.86 7.50
C LYS A 22 2.03 17.50 8.15
N ASP A 23 2.51 16.55 7.39
CA ASP A 23 2.72 15.19 7.85
C ASP A 23 4.20 14.97 8.19
N ASP A 24 4.53 15.07 9.47
CA ASP A 24 5.89 14.86 9.99
C ASP A 24 6.14 13.40 10.45
N ARG A 25 5.24 12.48 10.11
CA ARG A 25 5.36 11.08 10.53
C ARG A 25 6.58 10.41 9.93
N VAL A 26 7.31 9.70 10.76
CA VAL A 26 8.40 8.82 10.30
C VAL A 26 7.79 7.49 9.84
N ASN A 27 8.17 7.03 8.66
CA ASN A 27 7.75 5.72 8.16
C ASN A 27 8.59 4.62 8.84
N PRO A 28 7.98 3.67 9.59
CA PRO A 28 8.68 2.59 10.26
C PRO A 28 9.00 1.43 9.31
N SER A 29 9.72 1.71 8.21
CA SER A 29 9.94 0.76 7.12
C SER A 29 10.60 -0.55 7.56
N LYS A 30 11.51 -0.52 8.55
CA LYS A 30 12.18 -1.73 9.05
C LYS A 30 11.23 -2.61 9.85
N GLU A 31 10.44 -1.97 10.69
CA GLU A 31 9.43 -2.63 11.53
C GLU A 31 8.32 -3.18 10.65
N GLU A 32 7.85 -2.42 9.67
CA GLU A 32 6.85 -2.84 8.69
C GLU A 32 7.31 -4.09 7.94
N ILE A 33 8.53 -4.10 7.39
CA ILE A 33 9.07 -5.26 6.67
C ILE A 33 9.16 -6.49 7.58
N LEU A 34 9.61 -6.33 8.83
CA LEU A 34 9.66 -7.45 9.77
C LEU A 34 8.27 -8.02 10.07
N VAL A 35 7.27 -7.15 10.28
CA VAL A 35 5.89 -7.57 10.49
C VAL A 35 5.36 -8.31 9.27
N LEU A 36 5.53 -7.76 8.07
CA LEU A 36 5.08 -8.38 6.82
C LEU A 36 5.71 -9.77 6.62
N MET A 37 7.02 -9.90 6.78
CA MET A 37 7.72 -11.18 6.60
C MET A 37 7.30 -12.24 7.63
N TYR A 38 7.15 -11.82 8.89
CA TYR A 38 6.74 -12.73 9.97
C TYR A 38 5.31 -13.24 9.77
N GLU A 39 4.38 -12.34 9.48
CA GLU A 39 2.97 -12.68 9.28
C GLU A 39 2.74 -13.41 7.96
N PHE A 40 3.50 -13.07 6.90
CA PHE A 40 3.45 -13.78 5.62
C PHE A 40 3.73 -15.26 5.80
N LYS A 41 4.82 -15.63 6.50
CA LYS A 41 5.14 -17.04 6.74
C LYS A 41 4.00 -17.76 7.45
N ILE A 42 3.54 -17.21 8.58
CA ILE A 42 2.48 -17.84 9.39
C ILE A 42 1.17 -17.93 8.61
N GLY A 43 0.79 -16.86 7.91
CA GLY A 43 -0.44 -16.79 7.12
C GLY A 43 -0.43 -17.78 5.96
N LEU A 44 0.70 -17.85 5.23
CA LEU A 44 0.88 -18.76 4.10
C LEU A 44 0.82 -20.22 4.56
N GLU A 45 1.55 -20.61 5.61
CA GLU A 45 1.56 -21.97 6.13
C GLU A 45 0.17 -22.39 6.64
N LYS A 46 -0.55 -21.48 7.30
CA LYS A 46 -1.95 -21.71 7.68
C LYS A 46 -2.87 -21.92 6.48
N TYR A 47 -2.70 -21.13 5.42
CA TYR A 47 -3.44 -21.27 4.17
C TYR A 47 -3.14 -22.63 3.51
N LEU A 48 -1.87 -22.99 3.36
CA LEU A 48 -1.44 -24.24 2.76
C LEU A 48 -1.93 -25.46 3.55
N ALA A 49 -1.90 -25.41 4.88
CA ALA A 49 -2.41 -26.47 5.74
C ALA A 49 -3.89 -26.78 5.47
N ASN A 50 -4.68 -25.75 5.18
CA ASN A 50 -6.13 -25.86 4.92
C ASN A 50 -6.48 -26.01 3.43
N SER A 51 -5.50 -26.10 2.55
CA SER A 51 -5.67 -26.26 1.11
C SER A 51 -5.35 -27.70 0.66
N ASN A 52 -5.67 -28.01 -0.60
CA ASN A 52 -5.27 -29.26 -1.25
C ASN A 52 -3.84 -29.22 -1.81
N SER A 53 -3.03 -28.21 -1.45
CA SER A 53 -1.64 -28.14 -1.86
C SER A 53 -0.84 -29.34 -1.36
N PRO A 54 0.06 -29.94 -2.15
CA PRO A 54 1.02 -30.93 -1.66
C PRO A 54 2.05 -30.31 -0.71
N TYR A 55 2.29 -29.00 -0.80
CA TYR A 55 3.20 -28.26 0.07
C TYR A 55 2.46 -27.66 1.25
N LYS A 56 3.05 -27.70 2.45
CA LYS A 56 2.43 -27.22 3.69
C LYS A 56 3.22 -26.11 4.37
N THR A 57 4.48 -25.94 4.02
CA THR A 57 5.38 -24.96 4.62
C THR A 57 5.99 -24.04 3.56
N LEU A 58 6.42 -22.86 3.99
CA LEU A 58 7.17 -21.93 3.15
C LEU A 58 8.50 -22.54 2.69
N LYS A 59 9.15 -23.32 3.56
CA LYS A 59 10.41 -24.02 3.24
C LYS A 59 10.24 -25.00 2.07
N GLU A 60 9.16 -25.77 2.04
CA GLU A 60 8.88 -26.68 0.92
C GLU A 60 8.66 -25.95 -0.39
N LEU A 61 8.05 -24.75 -0.36
CA LEU A 61 7.90 -23.91 -1.55
C LEU A 61 9.26 -23.34 -2.01
N ILE A 62 10.11 -22.94 -1.08
CA ILE A 62 11.48 -22.48 -1.39
C ILE A 62 12.27 -23.59 -2.07
N ASP A 63 12.20 -24.83 -1.54
CA ASP A 63 12.90 -25.98 -2.10
C ASP A 63 12.38 -26.32 -3.50
N TYR A 64 11.05 -26.34 -3.68
CA TYR A 64 10.45 -26.53 -5.00
C TYR A 64 10.90 -25.48 -6.01
N ASN A 65 10.95 -24.21 -5.61
CA ASN A 65 11.40 -23.14 -6.49
C ASN A 65 12.87 -23.30 -6.88
N GLU A 66 13.74 -23.71 -5.94
CA GLU A 66 15.16 -23.94 -6.23
C GLU A 66 15.37 -25.14 -7.19
N GLU A 67 14.63 -26.23 -6.98
CA GLU A 67 14.66 -27.39 -7.89
C GLU A 67 14.15 -27.07 -9.30
N ASN A 68 13.28 -26.08 -9.43
CA ASN A 68 12.66 -25.67 -10.69
C ASN A 68 13.10 -24.27 -11.16
N LYS A 69 14.22 -23.77 -10.68
CA LYS A 69 14.65 -22.37 -10.83
C LYS A 69 14.68 -21.85 -12.26
N GLU A 70 15.13 -22.66 -13.20
CA GLU A 70 15.17 -22.29 -14.62
C GLU A 70 13.79 -21.93 -15.20
N LYS A 71 12.73 -22.43 -14.57
CA LYS A 71 11.36 -22.20 -14.99
C LYS A 71 10.67 -21.13 -14.17
N VAL A 72 10.81 -21.17 -12.84
CA VAL A 72 9.99 -20.35 -11.93
C VAL A 72 10.73 -19.11 -11.39
N LEU A 73 12.07 -19.10 -11.39
CA LEU A 73 12.89 -17.97 -10.93
C LEU A 73 13.60 -17.25 -12.10
N LYS A 74 13.09 -17.39 -13.32
CA LYS A 74 13.71 -16.81 -14.52
C LYS A 74 13.80 -15.28 -14.47
N HIS A 75 12.81 -14.62 -13.88
CA HIS A 75 12.67 -13.16 -13.87
C HIS A 75 12.69 -12.55 -12.46
N PHE A 76 12.48 -13.35 -11.44
CA PHE A 76 12.41 -12.92 -10.05
C PHE A 76 13.16 -13.92 -9.18
N ASP A 77 13.83 -13.43 -8.15
CA ASP A 77 14.42 -14.27 -7.12
C ASP A 77 13.40 -14.62 -6.02
N GLN A 78 13.82 -15.37 -5.03
CA GLN A 78 13.00 -15.73 -3.87
C GLN A 78 13.59 -15.24 -2.53
N SER A 79 14.36 -14.17 -2.57
CA SER A 79 15.02 -13.62 -1.38
C SER A 79 14.05 -13.30 -0.26
N ILE A 80 12.89 -12.72 -0.58
CA ILE A 80 11.83 -12.40 0.39
C ILE A 80 11.28 -13.67 1.04
N PHE A 81 11.11 -14.78 0.32
CA PHE A 81 10.68 -16.06 0.89
C PHE A 81 11.71 -16.59 1.88
N ILE A 82 12.98 -16.56 1.48
CA ILE A 82 14.11 -17.02 2.31
C ILE A 82 14.22 -16.18 3.59
N GLU A 83 14.12 -14.85 3.49
CA GLU A 83 14.17 -13.97 4.64
C GLU A 83 12.92 -14.15 5.54
N SER A 84 11.75 -14.34 4.96
CA SER A 84 10.51 -14.63 5.73
C SER A 84 10.63 -15.95 6.50
N ASP A 85 11.22 -16.99 5.91
CA ASP A 85 11.39 -18.28 6.58
C ASP A 85 12.29 -18.17 7.82
N LYS A 86 13.30 -17.30 7.80
CA LYS A 86 14.21 -17.02 8.93
C LYS A 86 13.53 -16.28 10.09
N THR A 87 12.33 -15.75 9.92
CA THR A 87 11.66 -14.93 10.97
C THR A 87 11.09 -15.75 12.12
N SER A 88 10.98 -17.07 12.01
CA SER A 88 10.33 -17.95 13.00
C SER A 88 10.86 -17.78 14.43
N SER A 89 12.13 -17.47 14.60
CA SER A 89 12.78 -17.23 15.90
C SER A 89 12.60 -15.80 16.44
N LYS A 90 12.05 -14.89 15.65
CA LYS A 90 12.03 -13.44 15.94
C LYS A 90 10.73 -12.96 16.60
N LYS A 91 10.00 -13.82 17.31
CA LYS A 91 8.69 -13.46 17.90
C LYS A 91 8.74 -12.19 18.78
N SER A 92 9.75 -12.06 19.62
CA SER A 92 9.87 -10.88 20.51
C SER A 92 10.20 -9.59 19.75
N GLU A 93 10.97 -9.69 18.66
CA GLU A 93 11.24 -8.56 17.77
C GLU A 93 10.00 -8.17 16.98
N TYR A 94 9.28 -9.17 16.46
CA TYR A 94 8.01 -8.98 15.77
C TYR A 94 6.99 -8.24 16.64
N LEU A 95 6.79 -8.64 17.91
CA LEU A 95 5.84 -7.96 18.78
C LEU A 95 6.19 -6.49 19.02
N ARG A 96 7.47 -6.16 19.21
CA ARG A 96 7.91 -4.77 19.31
C ARG A 96 7.70 -4.00 18.01
N ALA A 97 8.01 -4.62 16.87
CA ALA A 97 7.80 -4.01 15.56
C ALA A 97 6.32 -3.78 15.28
N LEU A 98 5.46 -4.71 15.67
CA LEU A 98 4.02 -4.59 15.52
C LEU A 98 3.46 -3.39 16.30
N ASP A 99 3.91 -3.17 17.54
CA ASP A 99 3.52 -2.00 18.33
C ASP A 99 3.89 -0.70 17.62
N VAL A 100 5.08 -0.62 17.03
CA VAL A 100 5.54 0.56 16.27
C VAL A 100 4.70 0.75 14.99
N VAL A 101 4.40 -0.33 14.26
CA VAL A 101 3.56 -0.28 13.07
C VAL A 101 2.14 0.18 13.39
N LEU A 102 1.55 -0.36 14.47
CA LEU A 102 0.20 -0.02 14.91
C LEU A 102 0.06 1.41 15.47
N ASP A 103 1.16 2.05 15.88
CA ASP A 103 1.14 3.48 16.25
C ASP A 103 0.70 4.37 15.09
N SER A 104 0.71 3.88 13.86
CA SER A 104 0.12 4.55 12.70
C SER A 104 -1.36 4.94 12.92
N ARG A 105 -2.09 4.21 13.79
CA ARG A 105 -3.46 4.57 14.21
C ARG A 105 -3.48 5.90 14.93
N ASN A 106 -2.69 6.01 15.99
CA ASN A 106 -2.59 7.25 16.78
C ASN A 106 -2.19 8.43 15.91
N GLN A 107 -1.30 8.21 14.95
CA GLN A 107 -0.82 9.25 14.04
C GLN A 107 -1.90 9.73 13.07
N ILE A 108 -2.71 8.82 12.50
CA ILE A 108 -3.84 9.18 11.64
C ILE A 108 -4.93 9.87 12.45
N ASP A 109 -5.31 9.30 13.60
CA ASP A 109 -6.33 9.86 14.49
C ASP A 109 -5.95 11.26 14.95
N LYS A 110 -4.68 11.47 15.31
CA LYS A 110 -4.16 12.79 15.69
C LYS A 110 -4.31 13.80 14.55
N LEU A 111 -3.90 13.46 13.34
CA LEU A 111 -4.01 14.36 12.19
C LEU A 111 -5.47 14.74 11.91
N ILE A 112 -6.38 13.79 11.96
CA ILE A 112 -7.82 14.04 11.73
C ILE A 112 -8.41 14.90 12.83
N ASN A 113 -8.16 14.56 14.10
CA ASN A 113 -8.77 15.24 15.24
C ASN A 113 -8.20 16.64 15.47
N GLU A 114 -6.87 16.81 15.41
CA GLU A 114 -6.23 18.12 15.64
C GLU A 114 -6.57 19.14 14.57
N ASN A 115 -6.82 18.67 13.34
CA ASN A 115 -7.19 19.55 12.23
C ASN A 115 -8.72 19.62 12.02
N ASN A 116 -9.50 18.89 12.80
CA ASN A 116 -10.96 18.83 12.70
C ASN A 116 -11.42 18.55 11.25
N VAL A 117 -10.85 17.52 10.62
CA VAL A 117 -11.16 17.10 9.24
C VAL A 117 -11.86 15.76 9.22
N ASP A 118 -12.65 15.52 8.16
CA ASP A 118 -13.43 14.29 7.99
C ASP A 118 -12.63 13.15 7.36
N ALA A 119 -11.58 13.46 6.61
CA ALA A 119 -10.69 12.49 6.00
C ALA A 119 -9.35 13.13 5.62
N LEU A 120 -8.31 12.31 5.49
CA LEU A 120 -7.06 12.70 4.85
C LEU A 120 -7.13 12.34 3.36
N VAL A 121 -6.58 13.21 2.51
CA VAL A 121 -6.54 12.98 1.08
C VAL A 121 -5.14 13.18 0.51
N GLY A 122 -4.82 12.45 -0.55
CA GLY A 122 -3.55 12.59 -1.24
C GLY A 122 -3.46 11.71 -2.49
N LEU A 123 -2.34 11.78 -3.19
CA LEU A 123 -2.08 10.86 -4.28
C LEU A 123 -1.94 9.44 -3.74
N SER A 124 -2.62 8.48 -4.37
CA SER A 124 -2.56 7.07 -3.94
C SER A 124 -1.21 6.45 -4.21
N TRP A 125 -0.74 6.57 -5.45
CA TRP A 125 0.50 5.97 -5.93
C TRP A 125 1.05 6.75 -7.13
N SER A 126 2.35 6.60 -7.42
CA SER A 126 2.95 7.08 -8.67
C SER A 126 2.38 6.32 -9.87
N PRO A 127 2.54 6.85 -11.12
CA PRO A 127 2.21 6.09 -12.31
C PRO A 127 2.94 4.75 -12.36
N ALA A 128 2.41 3.79 -13.10
CA ALA A 128 3.11 2.55 -13.38
C ALA A 128 4.47 2.83 -14.05
N TRP A 129 5.44 1.94 -13.85
CA TRP A 129 6.76 1.98 -14.46
C TRP A 129 6.94 0.81 -15.43
N GLU A 130 7.92 0.94 -16.30
CA GLU A 130 8.29 -0.16 -17.19
C GLU A 130 8.96 -1.29 -16.40
N ILE A 131 8.58 -2.53 -16.72
CA ILE A 131 9.19 -3.73 -16.13
C ILE A 131 10.64 -3.81 -16.61
N ASN A 132 11.58 -3.97 -15.69
CA ASN A 132 12.97 -4.24 -15.98
C ASN A 132 13.33 -5.69 -15.57
N HIS A 133 13.39 -6.57 -16.54
CA HIS A 133 13.73 -7.98 -16.30
C HIS A 133 15.22 -8.21 -16.01
N ASP A 134 16.09 -7.30 -16.40
CA ASP A 134 17.54 -7.45 -16.24
C ASP A 134 18.06 -6.84 -14.93
N GLY A 135 17.42 -5.79 -14.44
CA GLY A 135 17.80 -5.08 -13.20
C GLY A 135 16.82 -5.22 -12.04
N GLY A 136 15.65 -5.83 -12.31
CA GLY A 136 14.56 -5.96 -11.34
C GLY A 136 13.78 -4.65 -11.10
N ASP A 137 12.70 -4.79 -10.33
CA ASP A 137 11.81 -3.67 -10.02
C ASP A 137 12.48 -2.60 -9.14
N ASP A 138 13.41 -2.98 -8.28
CA ASP A 138 14.12 -2.05 -7.39
C ASP A 138 14.88 -0.99 -8.18
N GLU A 139 15.53 -1.36 -9.29
CA GLU A 139 16.21 -0.41 -10.17
C GLU A 139 15.20 0.51 -10.89
N ALA A 140 14.09 -0.04 -11.35
CA ALA A 140 13.03 0.72 -12.01
C ALA A 140 12.38 1.72 -11.04
N ILE A 141 12.08 1.30 -9.82
CA ILE A 141 11.48 2.13 -8.76
C ILE A 141 12.46 3.24 -8.33
N ALA A 142 13.74 2.95 -8.18
CA ALA A 142 14.75 3.92 -7.76
C ALA A 142 14.90 5.11 -8.74
N LYS A 143 14.55 4.91 -10.01
CA LYS A 143 14.55 5.95 -11.05
C LYS A 143 13.32 6.83 -11.03
N GLN A 144 12.29 6.49 -10.26
CA GLN A 144 11.02 7.20 -10.21
C GLN A 144 10.89 8.09 -8.97
N ARG A 145 10.13 9.19 -9.12
CA ARG A 145 9.65 9.95 -7.97
C ARG A 145 8.48 9.19 -7.35
N PHE A 146 8.76 8.52 -6.26
CA PHE A 146 7.82 7.63 -5.62
C PHE A 146 6.88 8.40 -4.67
N TRP A 147 5.56 8.24 -4.87
CA TRP A 147 4.53 8.74 -3.96
C TRP A 147 3.66 7.57 -3.51
N VAL A 148 3.58 7.37 -2.22
CA VAL A 148 2.73 6.35 -1.62
C VAL A 148 1.97 6.95 -0.46
N ASN A 149 0.66 6.82 -0.45
CA ASN A 149 -0.16 7.26 0.66
C ASN A 149 -0.88 6.09 1.38
N GLY A 150 -1.11 4.97 0.69
CA GLY A 150 -1.86 3.84 1.22
C GLY A 150 -1.16 3.04 2.32
N GLY A 151 0.17 3.01 2.35
CA GLY A 151 0.94 2.21 3.32
C GLY A 151 0.60 2.52 4.78
N ARG A 152 0.34 3.77 5.09
CA ARG A 152 0.01 4.18 6.47
C ARG A 152 -1.37 3.72 6.91
N ALA A 153 -2.35 3.79 6.02
CA ALA A 153 -3.68 3.25 6.29
C ALA A 153 -3.61 1.72 6.43
N ALA A 154 -2.81 1.04 5.62
CA ALA A 154 -2.57 -0.39 5.72
C ALA A 154 -1.93 -0.78 7.06
N MET A 155 -0.89 -0.08 7.51
CA MET A 155 -0.26 -0.30 8.82
C MET A 155 -1.22 -0.06 9.98
N ALA A 156 -2.10 0.94 9.87
CA ALA A 156 -3.12 1.23 10.85
C ALA A 156 -4.28 0.21 10.84
N GLY A 157 -4.48 -0.50 9.73
CA GLY A 157 -5.70 -1.26 9.48
C GLY A 157 -6.93 -0.35 9.33
N TYR A 158 -6.73 0.86 8.78
CA TYR A 158 -7.79 1.85 8.57
C TYR A 158 -8.24 1.86 7.11
N PRO A 159 -9.49 2.26 6.84
CA PRO A 159 -10.04 2.27 5.50
C PRO A 159 -9.33 3.29 4.60
N ASN A 160 -9.06 2.87 3.38
CA ASN A 160 -8.52 3.69 2.29
C ASN A 160 -9.29 3.41 1.01
N VAL A 161 -9.96 4.42 0.47
CA VAL A 161 -10.69 4.34 -0.80
C VAL A 161 -9.94 5.12 -1.86
N ILE A 162 -9.68 4.48 -3.00
CA ILE A 162 -8.95 5.07 -4.13
C ILE A 162 -9.91 5.30 -5.29
N VAL A 163 -9.82 6.47 -5.90
CA VAL A 163 -10.59 6.84 -7.08
C VAL A 163 -9.67 7.38 -8.20
N PRO A 164 -10.04 7.22 -9.48
CA PRO A 164 -9.30 7.77 -10.59
C PRO A 164 -9.19 9.30 -10.50
N LEU A 165 -7.99 9.83 -10.72
CA LEU A 165 -7.73 11.28 -10.69
C LEU A 165 -7.43 11.85 -12.07
N ASP A 166 -6.42 11.33 -12.74
CA ASP A 166 -5.87 11.89 -14.01
C ASP A 166 -4.93 10.89 -14.69
N LEU A 167 -4.31 11.36 -15.78
CA LEU A 167 -3.19 10.69 -16.44
C LEU A 167 -1.89 11.49 -16.23
N VAL A 168 -0.80 10.76 -16.06
CA VAL A 168 0.57 11.28 -16.13
C VAL A 168 1.29 10.47 -17.20
N ASP A 169 1.74 11.16 -18.24
CA ASP A 169 2.39 10.54 -19.42
C ASP A 169 1.55 9.41 -20.05
N GLY A 170 0.21 9.58 -20.02
CA GLY A 170 -0.74 8.60 -20.55
C GLY A 170 -1.09 7.46 -19.59
N LEU A 171 -0.48 7.39 -18.42
CA LEU A 171 -0.71 6.38 -17.39
C LEU A 171 -1.65 6.90 -16.29
N PRO A 172 -2.63 6.11 -15.82
CA PRO A 172 -3.58 6.55 -14.82
C PRO A 172 -2.92 6.71 -13.44
N ILE A 173 -3.36 7.75 -12.73
CA ILE A 173 -3.07 7.96 -11.32
C ILE A 173 -4.37 8.10 -10.54
N GLY A 174 -4.34 7.73 -9.27
CA GLY A 174 -5.46 7.84 -8.35
C GLY A 174 -5.21 8.79 -7.19
N MET A 175 -6.27 9.15 -6.51
CA MET A 175 -6.22 9.76 -5.19
C MET A 175 -6.83 8.84 -4.14
N SER A 176 -6.34 8.96 -2.92
CA SER A 176 -6.82 8.23 -1.74
C SER A 176 -7.65 9.13 -0.84
N PHE A 177 -8.73 8.56 -0.29
CA PHE A 177 -9.41 9.02 0.91
C PHE A 177 -9.08 8.06 2.05
N ILE A 178 -8.51 8.55 3.13
CA ILE A 178 -8.14 7.77 4.32
C ILE A 178 -8.95 8.31 5.50
N GLY A 179 -9.63 7.42 6.20
CA GLY A 179 -10.40 7.73 7.41
C GLY A 179 -9.86 7.02 8.64
N THR A 180 -10.54 7.19 9.76
CA THR A 180 -10.34 6.41 10.98
C THR A 180 -11.06 5.06 10.90
N ALA A 181 -10.95 4.25 11.96
CA ALA A 181 -11.57 2.93 12.01
C ALA A 181 -13.09 2.99 11.74
N TRP A 182 -13.59 2.08 10.91
CA TRP A 182 -15.02 1.86 10.63
C TRP A 182 -15.72 3.00 9.87
N GLU A 183 -14.95 3.86 9.18
CA GLU A 183 -15.49 4.95 8.39
C GLU A 183 -15.63 4.66 6.89
N GLU A 184 -15.64 3.40 6.48
CA GLU A 184 -15.76 2.97 5.08
C GLU A 184 -16.95 3.61 4.37
N LYS A 185 -18.11 3.67 5.04
CA LYS A 185 -19.32 4.28 4.47
C LYS A 185 -19.10 5.76 4.12
N LYS A 186 -18.49 6.52 5.02
CA LYS A 186 -18.20 7.95 4.81
C LYS A 186 -17.22 8.13 3.64
N LEU A 187 -16.15 7.34 3.61
CA LEU A 187 -15.16 7.43 2.55
C LEU A 187 -15.75 7.05 1.18
N ILE A 188 -16.62 6.05 1.10
CA ILE A 188 -17.33 5.69 -0.15
C ILE A 188 -18.23 6.83 -0.63
N GLN A 189 -18.89 7.55 0.28
CA GLN A 189 -19.69 8.72 -0.08
C GLN A 189 -18.82 9.84 -0.65
N PHE A 190 -17.67 10.12 -0.05
CA PHE A 190 -16.72 11.11 -0.57
C PHE A 190 -16.13 10.70 -1.92
N ALA A 191 -15.76 9.45 -2.07
CA ALA A 191 -15.25 8.88 -3.32
C ALA A 191 -16.29 9.00 -4.44
N TYR A 192 -17.55 8.65 -4.18
CA TYR A 192 -18.65 8.80 -5.14
C TYR A 192 -18.86 10.25 -5.55
N ALA A 193 -18.91 11.18 -4.60
CA ALA A 193 -19.06 12.60 -4.88
C ALA A 193 -17.90 13.14 -5.74
N PHE A 194 -16.66 12.75 -5.39
CA PHE A 194 -15.46 13.11 -6.15
C PHE A 194 -15.52 12.62 -7.59
N GLU A 195 -15.84 11.35 -7.81
CA GLU A 195 -15.95 10.78 -9.16
C GLU A 195 -17.00 11.50 -10.01
N LYS A 196 -18.14 11.87 -9.42
CA LYS A 196 -19.18 12.62 -10.11
C LYS A 196 -18.73 14.00 -10.57
N ILE A 197 -17.91 14.68 -9.75
CA ILE A 197 -17.40 16.03 -10.07
C ILE A 197 -16.23 15.97 -11.03
N ASN A 198 -15.30 15.02 -10.82
CA ASN A 198 -14.14 14.82 -11.67
C ASN A 198 -14.54 14.37 -13.08
N GLY A 199 -15.55 13.51 -13.20
CA GLY A 199 -16.03 12.98 -14.47
C GLY A 199 -14.97 12.20 -15.28
N PHE A 200 -13.82 11.90 -14.67
CA PHE A 200 -12.70 11.24 -15.33
C PHE A 200 -12.69 9.74 -15.00
N PHE A 201 -12.89 8.94 -16.04
CA PHE A 201 -12.80 7.49 -15.95
C PHE A 201 -11.99 6.94 -17.12
N PRO A 202 -10.68 6.76 -16.95
CA PRO A 202 -9.82 6.35 -18.06
C PRO A 202 -10.17 4.94 -18.51
N LYS A 203 -10.26 4.76 -19.84
CA LYS A 203 -10.40 3.44 -20.45
C LYS A 203 -9.04 3.00 -20.97
N PRO A 204 -8.66 1.72 -20.81
CA PRO A 204 -7.45 1.21 -21.43
C PRO A 204 -7.56 1.34 -22.96
N LYS A 205 -6.45 1.71 -23.58
CA LYS A 205 -6.30 1.62 -25.05
C LYS A 205 -5.90 0.18 -25.34
N MET A 206 -6.78 -0.56 -26.00
CA MET A 206 -6.46 -1.89 -26.56
C MET A 206 -5.85 -1.71 -27.93
#